data_da9e4431c3cb2ef1f628812baff7510c
#
_entry.id   da9e4431c3cb2ef1f628812baff7510c
#
_cell.length_a   1.000
_cell.length_b   1.000
_cell.length_c   1.000
_cell.angle_alpha   90.00
_cell.angle_beta   90.00
_cell.angle_gamma   90.00
#
_symmetry.space_group_name_H-M   'P 1'
#
loop_
_entity.id
_entity.type
_entity.pdbx_description
1 polymer ?
#
loop_
_entity_poly.entity_id
_entity_poly.type
_entity_poly.pdbx_seq_one_letter_code
_entity_poly.pdbx_strand_id
1 'polypeptide(L)'
;LEVLESETQLARDRRLLTDRLTTQELNRRNLARLMDLPQDVTPTAATPATPLGLWESSLQESITAAYQFREELDQLILDVSIANSQANASLAAVQPVLSFVNSSNTFRVEGQSNRTSIGDIDMGDYRWGVDNSTALTATWRLFDGGRARAEYRRFKQAAEESEQNFAAQRDRIRLEVEESFVNLRAAIQDIETTSSEVISSRESLRLSQLRVQAGVSAQREVVDNQRDLTSAE
;
A
#
# COMPACT_ATOMS: atom_id res chain seq x y z
N LEU A 1 -25.25 33.04 -35.98
CA LEU A 1 -25.55 32.12 -34.87
C LEU A 1 -24.60 30.91 -34.89
N GLU A 2 -24.45 30.24 -36.02
CA GLU A 2 -23.57 29.06 -36.23
C GLU A 2 -22.09 29.35 -35.88
N VAL A 3 -21.57 30.55 -36.22
CA VAL A 3 -20.20 30.96 -35.88
C VAL A 3 -20.00 31.01 -34.37
N LEU A 4 -20.94 31.66 -33.65
CA LEU A 4 -20.87 31.76 -32.18
C LEU A 4 -21.00 30.40 -31.49
N GLU A 5 -21.82 29.51 -32.05
CA GLU A 5 -21.91 28.12 -31.55
C GLU A 5 -20.58 27.38 -31.74
N SER A 6 -19.94 27.52 -32.91
CA SER A 6 -18.64 26.91 -33.22
C SER A 6 -17.52 27.48 -32.33
N GLU A 7 -17.49 28.78 -32.07
CA GLU A 7 -16.53 29.40 -31.15
C GLU A 7 -16.73 28.93 -29.72
N THR A 8 -17.98 28.79 -29.28
CA THR A 8 -18.30 28.23 -27.95
C THR A 8 -17.83 26.77 -27.83
N GLN A 9 -18.06 25.97 -28.86
CA GLN A 9 -17.61 24.58 -28.88
C GLN A 9 -16.07 24.49 -28.87
N LEU A 10 -15.39 25.30 -29.68
CA LEU A 10 -13.92 25.35 -29.68
C LEU A 10 -13.36 25.71 -28.29
N ALA A 11 -13.99 26.65 -27.58
CA ALA A 11 -13.58 27.02 -26.23
C ALA A 11 -13.75 25.83 -25.24
N ARG A 12 -14.84 25.07 -25.37
CA ARG A 12 -15.07 23.84 -24.58
C ARG A 12 -14.04 22.77 -24.88
N ASP A 13 -13.74 22.52 -26.16
CA ASP A 13 -12.79 21.49 -26.58
C ASP A 13 -11.35 21.84 -26.14
N ARG A 14 -10.97 23.14 -26.20
CA ARG A 14 -9.69 23.62 -25.67
C ARG A 14 -9.58 23.39 -24.16
N ARG A 15 -10.65 23.63 -23.42
CA ARG A 15 -10.67 23.34 -21.97
C ARG A 15 -10.52 21.85 -21.72
N LEU A 16 -11.27 21.01 -22.43
CA LEU A 16 -11.17 19.56 -22.31
C LEU A 16 -9.76 19.05 -22.61
N LEU A 17 -9.13 19.59 -23.67
CA LEU A 17 -7.74 19.26 -24.01
C LEU A 17 -6.79 19.63 -22.85
N THR A 18 -6.94 20.82 -22.28
CA THR A 18 -6.12 21.25 -21.14
C THR A 18 -6.30 20.32 -19.95
N ASP A 19 -7.53 19.94 -19.61
CA ASP A 19 -7.84 19.01 -18.52
C ASP A 19 -7.21 17.62 -18.76
N ARG A 20 -7.25 17.12 -20.00
CA ARG A 20 -6.64 15.83 -20.37
C ARG A 20 -5.12 15.87 -20.34
N LEU A 21 -4.50 16.93 -20.81
CA LEU A 21 -3.03 17.13 -20.71
C LEU A 21 -2.57 17.24 -19.25
N THR A 22 -3.33 17.95 -18.41
CA THR A 22 -3.06 18.02 -16.97
C THR A 22 -3.15 16.64 -16.32
N THR A 23 -4.19 15.88 -16.63
CA THR A 23 -4.36 14.52 -16.12
C THR A 23 -3.21 13.59 -16.57
N GLN A 24 -2.79 13.71 -17.82
CA GLN A 24 -1.66 12.95 -18.36
C GLN A 24 -0.36 13.27 -17.61
N GLU A 25 -0.07 14.55 -17.37
CA GLU A 25 1.12 14.96 -16.63
C GLU A 25 1.09 14.45 -15.18
N LEU A 26 -0.05 14.58 -14.49
CA LEU A 26 -0.21 14.05 -13.14
C LEU A 26 0.00 12.53 -13.09
N ASN A 27 -0.53 11.79 -14.06
CA ASN A 27 -0.35 10.35 -14.13
C ASN A 27 1.12 9.96 -14.41
N ARG A 28 1.82 10.71 -15.26
CA ARG A 28 3.26 10.53 -15.48
C ARG A 28 4.07 10.78 -14.20
N ARG A 29 3.76 11.83 -13.46
CA ARG A 29 4.40 12.13 -12.17
C ARG A 29 4.11 11.03 -11.14
N ASN A 30 2.89 10.53 -11.09
CA ASN A 30 2.55 9.41 -10.21
C ASN A 30 3.28 8.12 -10.60
N LEU A 31 3.43 7.84 -11.90
CA LEU A 31 4.23 6.72 -12.38
C LEU A 31 5.71 6.87 -11.99
N ALA A 32 6.29 8.07 -12.18
CA ALA A 32 7.67 8.36 -11.76
C ALA A 32 7.86 8.10 -10.25
N ARG A 33 6.89 8.52 -9.43
CA ARG A 33 6.90 8.26 -7.99
C ARG A 33 6.83 6.76 -7.66
N LEU A 34 5.98 6.01 -8.34
CA LEU A 34 5.85 4.56 -8.12
C LEU A 34 7.08 3.77 -8.56
N MET A 35 7.83 4.30 -9.55
CA MET A 35 9.08 3.73 -10.05
C MET A 35 10.33 4.25 -9.33
N ASP A 36 10.16 5.09 -8.30
CA ASP A 36 11.23 5.75 -7.56
C ASP A 36 12.24 6.48 -8.47
N LEU A 37 11.73 7.15 -9.52
CA LEU A 37 12.56 7.91 -10.44
C LEU A 37 12.88 9.30 -9.89
N PRO A 38 14.05 9.88 -10.28
CA PRO A 38 14.40 11.26 -9.93
C PRO A 38 13.34 12.26 -10.38
N GLN A 39 13.22 13.38 -9.65
CA GLN A 39 12.14 14.36 -9.81
C GLN A 39 12.14 15.06 -11.19
N ASP A 40 13.26 15.07 -11.88
CA ASP A 40 13.47 15.65 -13.23
C ASP A 40 13.11 14.66 -14.36
N VAL A 41 12.87 13.39 -14.05
CA VAL A 41 12.54 12.36 -15.03
C VAL A 41 11.02 12.23 -15.15
N THR A 42 10.51 12.33 -16.38
CA THR A 42 9.10 12.11 -16.70
C THR A 42 8.94 10.90 -17.61
N PRO A 43 8.47 9.75 -17.10
CA PRO A 43 8.31 8.55 -17.90
C PRO A 43 7.19 8.71 -18.93
N THR A 44 7.34 8.04 -20.08
CA THR A 44 6.32 7.97 -21.12
C THR A 44 6.11 6.52 -21.51
N ALA A 45 4.86 6.10 -21.65
CA ALA A 45 4.53 4.78 -22.16
C ALA A 45 5.00 4.64 -23.62
N ALA A 46 5.85 3.64 -23.90
CA ALA A 46 6.38 3.38 -25.23
C ALA A 46 5.47 2.43 -26.04
N THR A 47 4.75 1.54 -25.35
CA THR A 47 3.91 0.54 -25.97
C THR A 47 2.48 1.06 -26.08
N PRO A 48 1.84 0.99 -27.27
CA PRO A 48 0.42 1.32 -27.38
C PRO A 48 -0.43 0.34 -26.56
N ALA A 49 -1.54 0.82 -26.01
CA ALA A 49 -2.51 -0.01 -25.31
C ALA A 49 -3.19 -0.95 -26.30
N THR A 50 -2.94 -2.23 -26.20
CA THR A 50 -3.60 -3.28 -26.98
C THR A 50 -4.17 -4.33 -26.03
N PRO A 51 -5.35 -4.92 -26.33
CA PRO A 51 -5.87 -6.02 -25.54
C PRO A 51 -4.89 -7.19 -25.51
N LEU A 52 -4.58 -7.68 -24.29
CA LEU A 52 -3.64 -8.81 -24.10
C LEU A 52 -4.29 -10.19 -24.33
N GLY A 53 -5.57 -10.24 -24.70
CA GLY A 53 -6.35 -11.45 -24.86
C GLY A 53 -7.39 -11.63 -23.74
N LEU A 54 -7.94 -12.84 -23.67
CA LEU A 54 -8.95 -13.19 -22.67
C LEU A 54 -8.29 -13.83 -21.45
N TRP A 55 -8.88 -13.59 -20.28
CA TRP A 55 -8.51 -14.31 -19.07
C TRP A 55 -9.12 -15.71 -19.12
N GLU A 56 -8.28 -16.75 -19.15
CA GLU A 56 -8.69 -18.14 -19.39
C GLU A 56 -9.18 -18.86 -18.12
N SER A 57 -8.71 -18.41 -16.94
CA SER A 57 -9.09 -19.04 -15.66
C SER A 57 -10.53 -18.72 -15.27
N SER A 58 -11.21 -19.69 -14.71
CA SER A 58 -12.56 -19.49 -14.14
C SER A 58 -12.52 -18.56 -12.92
N LEU A 59 -13.66 -18.00 -12.56
CA LEU A 59 -13.81 -17.18 -11.36
C LEU A 59 -13.32 -17.93 -10.10
N GLN A 60 -13.71 -19.20 -9.95
CA GLN A 60 -13.35 -20.01 -8.78
C GLN A 60 -11.86 -20.31 -8.72
N GLU A 61 -11.21 -20.60 -9.83
CA GLU A 61 -9.76 -20.78 -9.92
C GLU A 61 -9.02 -19.50 -9.58
N SER A 62 -9.50 -18.37 -10.07
CA SER A 62 -8.92 -17.04 -9.79
C SER A 62 -9.04 -16.67 -8.32
N ILE A 63 -10.18 -16.95 -7.66
CA ILE A 63 -10.35 -16.75 -6.21
C ILE A 63 -9.37 -17.65 -5.43
N THR A 64 -9.25 -18.93 -5.83
CA THR A 64 -8.34 -19.85 -5.16
C THR A 64 -6.88 -19.40 -5.31
N ALA A 65 -6.49 -18.98 -6.51
CA ALA A 65 -5.17 -18.43 -6.77
C ALA A 65 -4.92 -17.13 -5.96
N ALA A 66 -5.91 -16.24 -5.88
CA ALA A 66 -5.80 -15.04 -5.08
C ALA A 66 -5.54 -15.35 -3.59
N TYR A 67 -6.23 -16.34 -3.02
CA TYR A 67 -5.97 -16.77 -1.64
C TYR A 67 -4.59 -17.38 -1.45
N GLN A 68 -4.03 -18.00 -2.46
CA GLN A 68 -2.72 -18.63 -2.40
C GLN A 68 -1.56 -17.65 -2.55
N PHE A 69 -1.74 -16.56 -3.31
CA PHE A 69 -0.67 -15.65 -3.68
C PHE A 69 -0.77 -14.27 -3.02
N ARG A 70 -1.80 -14.01 -2.21
CA ARG A 70 -1.95 -12.76 -1.48
C ARG A 70 -1.28 -12.84 -0.12
N GLU A 71 -0.14 -12.21 -0.01
CA GLU A 71 0.71 -12.18 1.21
C GLU A 71 0.04 -11.50 2.41
N GLU A 72 -1.00 -10.66 2.17
CA GLU A 72 -1.79 -10.05 3.24
C GLU A 72 -2.49 -11.09 4.13
N LEU A 73 -2.85 -12.25 3.57
CA LEU A 73 -3.45 -13.33 4.35
C LEU A 73 -2.40 -14.02 5.25
N ASP A 74 -1.21 -14.24 4.74
CA ASP A 74 -0.11 -14.80 5.52
C ASP A 74 0.29 -13.87 6.66
N GLN A 75 0.32 -12.56 6.43
CA GLN A 75 0.56 -11.57 7.47
C GLN A 75 -0.47 -11.69 8.60
N LEU A 76 -1.76 -11.77 8.29
CA LEU A 76 -2.82 -11.90 9.30
C LEU A 76 -2.75 -13.22 10.07
N ILE A 77 -2.32 -14.32 9.45
CA ILE A 77 -2.05 -15.59 10.13
C ILE A 77 -0.90 -15.43 11.14
N LEU A 78 0.15 -14.71 10.76
CA LEU A 78 1.26 -14.42 11.65
C LEU A 78 0.83 -13.51 12.81
N ASP A 79 -0.05 -12.53 12.59
CA ASP A 79 -0.59 -11.68 13.64
C ASP A 79 -1.36 -12.48 14.70
N VAL A 80 -2.16 -13.49 14.29
CA VAL A 80 -2.79 -14.43 15.22
C VAL A 80 -1.74 -15.19 16.03
N SER A 81 -0.68 -15.66 15.38
CA SER A 81 0.42 -16.39 16.04
C SER A 81 1.17 -15.50 17.04
N ILE A 82 1.43 -14.24 16.68
CA ILE A 82 2.05 -13.23 17.55
C ILE A 82 1.18 -12.99 18.78
N ALA A 83 -0.11 -12.74 18.62
CA ALA A 83 -1.02 -12.50 19.74
C ALA A 83 -1.11 -13.70 20.69
N ASN A 84 -1.14 -14.93 20.15
CA ASN A 84 -1.10 -16.15 20.96
C ASN A 84 0.23 -16.31 21.70
N SER A 85 1.35 -15.97 21.07
CA SER A 85 2.67 -16.00 21.71
C SER A 85 2.78 -14.97 22.84
N GLN A 86 2.24 -13.78 22.65
CA GLN A 86 2.16 -12.73 23.67
C GLN A 86 1.26 -13.15 24.85
N ALA A 87 0.15 -13.84 24.56
CA ALA A 87 -0.70 -14.40 25.62
C ALA A 87 0.11 -15.39 26.49
N ASN A 88 0.82 -16.32 25.87
CA ASN A 88 1.65 -17.26 26.61
C ASN A 88 2.79 -16.59 27.36
N ALA A 89 3.44 -15.58 26.76
CA ALA A 89 4.49 -14.79 27.39
C ALA A 89 4.00 -14.03 28.63
N SER A 90 2.73 -13.59 28.65
CA SER A 90 2.14 -12.90 29.80
C SER A 90 2.13 -13.79 31.06
N LEU A 91 1.99 -15.11 30.90
CA LEU A 91 2.02 -16.06 32.02
C LEU A 91 3.45 -16.27 32.56
N ALA A 92 4.49 -15.95 31.79
CA ALA A 92 5.85 -16.05 32.26
C ALA A 92 6.14 -15.12 33.47
N ALA A 93 5.37 -14.05 33.64
CA ALA A 93 5.51 -13.14 34.78
C ALA A 93 5.27 -13.80 36.15
N VAL A 94 4.56 -14.92 36.21
CA VAL A 94 4.28 -15.71 37.40
C VAL A 94 5.04 -17.04 37.42
N GLN A 95 5.95 -17.27 36.47
CA GLN A 95 6.84 -18.42 36.46
C GLN A 95 8.18 -18.10 37.16
N PRO A 96 8.88 -19.10 37.70
CA PRO A 96 10.21 -18.89 38.26
C PRO A 96 11.22 -18.57 37.15
N VAL A 97 12.00 -17.53 37.38
CA VAL A 97 13.11 -17.11 36.49
C VAL A 97 14.43 -17.46 37.14
N LEU A 98 15.24 -18.21 36.44
CA LEU A 98 16.62 -18.53 36.87
C LEU A 98 17.58 -17.67 36.04
N SER A 99 18.37 -16.84 36.73
CA SER A 99 19.33 -15.94 36.10
C SER A 99 20.74 -16.26 36.58
N PHE A 100 21.66 -16.37 35.64
CA PHE A 100 23.11 -16.36 35.90
C PHE A 100 23.63 -14.95 35.61
N VAL A 101 24.19 -14.32 36.62
CA VAL A 101 24.71 -12.97 36.51
C VAL A 101 26.21 -13.01 36.83
N ASN A 102 27.01 -12.54 35.88
CA ASN A 102 28.41 -12.23 36.11
C ASN A 102 28.62 -10.74 35.93
N SER A 103 29.12 -10.07 36.95
CA SER A 103 29.43 -8.65 36.92
C SER A 103 30.91 -8.45 37.18
N SER A 104 31.60 -7.80 36.29
CA SER A 104 32.99 -7.38 36.46
C SER A 104 33.06 -5.87 36.42
N ASN A 105 33.48 -5.28 37.52
CA ASN A 105 33.66 -3.85 37.68
C ASN A 105 35.10 -3.50 37.93
N THR A 106 35.65 -2.62 37.14
CA THR A 106 37.00 -2.07 37.35
C THR A 106 36.90 -0.67 37.86
N PHE A 107 37.51 -0.39 38.98
CA PHE A 107 37.51 0.96 39.55
C PHE A 107 38.93 1.47 39.74
N ARG A 108 39.08 2.76 39.57
CA ARG A 108 40.29 3.50 39.84
C ARG A 108 39.90 4.72 40.66
N VAL A 109 40.49 4.87 41.82
CA VAL A 109 40.28 6.04 42.70
C VAL A 109 41.64 6.74 42.87
N GLU A 110 41.66 8.00 42.51
CA GLU A 110 42.78 8.91 42.76
C GLU A 110 42.29 9.97 43.75
N GLY A 111 42.91 10.04 44.89
CA GLY A 111 42.60 11.02 45.92
C GLY A 111 43.87 11.62 46.55
N GLN A 112 43.83 12.92 46.90
CA GLN A 112 44.80 13.52 47.75
C GLN A 112 44.43 13.22 49.20
N SER A 113 45.28 12.49 49.90
CA SER A 113 45.12 12.31 51.34
C SER A 113 45.63 13.54 52.04
N ASN A 114 44.75 14.31 52.66
CA ASN A 114 45.09 15.48 53.47
C ASN A 114 45.56 15.03 54.85
N ARG A 115 46.69 14.34 54.88
CA ARG A 115 47.39 14.05 56.15
C ARG A 115 48.47 15.12 56.41
N THR A 116 48.16 16.05 57.28
CA THR A 116 49.10 16.97 57.89
C THR A 116 50.01 16.16 58.77
N SER A 117 51.15 15.74 58.25
CA SER A 117 52.25 15.27 59.10
C SER A 117 53.57 15.85 58.61
N ILE A 118 54.31 16.45 59.50
CA ILE A 118 55.58 17.14 59.26
C ILE A 118 56.56 16.18 58.60
N GLY A 119 56.92 16.43 57.34
CA GLY A 119 58.05 15.77 56.69
C GLY A 119 57.70 14.64 55.73
N ASP A 120 56.44 14.51 55.36
CA ASP A 120 56.04 13.43 54.47
C ASP A 120 55.75 13.89 53.03
N ILE A 121 56.31 13.18 52.10
CA ILE A 121 56.02 13.33 50.66
C ILE A 121 54.56 12.91 50.42
N ASP A 122 53.79 13.82 49.89
CA ASP A 122 52.35 13.58 49.56
C ASP A 122 52.28 12.51 48.44
N MET A 123 52.25 11.24 48.81
CA MET A 123 51.93 10.15 47.94
C MET A 123 50.41 10.03 47.88
N GLY A 124 49.83 10.59 46.83
CA GLY A 124 48.39 10.49 46.60
C GLY A 124 47.89 9.04 46.69
N ASP A 125 46.81 8.84 47.42
CA ASP A 125 46.18 7.55 47.58
C ASP A 125 45.67 7.07 46.21
N TYR A 126 46.40 6.16 45.60
CA TYR A 126 46.03 5.53 44.37
C TYR A 126 45.49 4.14 44.63
N ARG A 127 44.21 3.92 44.34
CA ARG A 127 43.57 2.61 44.43
C ARG A 127 43.01 2.21 43.10
N TRP A 128 43.35 1.05 42.68
CA TRP A 128 42.67 0.38 41.58
C TRP A 128 42.25 -1.01 42.00
N GLY A 129 41.15 -1.50 41.46
CA GLY A 129 40.68 -2.83 41.75
C GLY A 129 39.75 -3.36 40.69
N VAL A 130 39.60 -4.64 40.67
CA VAL A 130 38.64 -5.35 39.87
C VAL A 130 37.76 -6.15 40.79
N ASP A 131 36.49 -5.80 40.83
CA ASP A 131 35.46 -6.61 41.49
C ASP A 131 34.79 -7.51 40.48
N ASN A 132 34.87 -8.79 40.76
CA ASN A 132 34.19 -9.79 39.94
C ASN A 132 33.21 -10.58 40.82
N SER A 133 31.93 -10.49 40.53
CA SER A 133 30.90 -11.22 41.20
C SER A 133 30.13 -12.12 40.26
N THR A 134 29.95 -13.36 40.67
CA THR A 134 29.15 -14.35 39.93
C THR A 134 28.03 -14.84 40.84
N ALA A 135 26.80 -14.74 40.36
CA ALA A 135 25.63 -15.17 41.10
C ALA A 135 24.66 -15.98 40.24
N LEU A 136 24.09 -17.01 40.85
CA LEU A 136 22.92 -17.72 40.35
C LEU A 136 21.72 -17.28 41.15
N THR A 137 20.75 -16.61 40.51
CA THR A 137 19.58 -16.04 41.20
C THR A 137 18.32 -16.74 40.66
N ALA A 138 17.49 -17.23 41.58
CA ALA A 138 16.15 -17.74 41.26
C ALA A 138 15.11 -16.75 41.83
N THR A 139 14.30 -16.18 41.00
CA THR A 139 13.22 -15.25 41.37
C THR A 139 11.86 -15.82 40.96
N TRP A 140 10.96 -15.96 41.92
CA TRP A 140 9.62 -16.42 41.68
C TRP A 140 8.59 -15.48 42.27
N ARG A 141 7.75 -14.89 41.41
CA ARG A 141 6.63 -14.04 41.84
C ARG A 141 5.42 -14.91 42.11
N LEU A 142 5.14 -15.19 43.38
CA LEU A 142 4.05 -16.07 43.77
C LEU A 142 2.66 -15.46 43.58
N PHE A 143 2.58 -14.12 43.63
CA PHE A 143 1.32 -13.40 43.47
C PHE A 143 1.56 -12.02 42.84
N ASP A 144 0.75 -11.67 41.82
CA ASP A 144 0.83 -10.43 41.04
C ASP A 144 -0.49 -9.65 40.99
N GLY A 145 -1.45 -9.99 41.87
CA GLY A 145 -2.79 -9.38 41.88
C GLY A 145 -3.67 -9.81 40.71
N GLY A 146 -3.32 -10.86 39.95
CA GLY A 146 -4.06 -11.35 38.80
C GLY A 146 -3.71 -10.65 37.47
N ARG A 147 -2.68 -9.81 37.47
CA ARG A 147 -2.24 -9.04 36.30
C ARG A 147 -1.88 -9.94 35.14
N ALA A 148 -1.06 -10.97 35.33
CA ALA A 148 -0.65 -11.91 34.28
C ALA A 148 -1.86 -12.58 33.61
N ARG A 149 -2.86 -12.98 34.41
CA ARG A 149 -4.09 -13.59 33.88
C ARG A 149 -4.96 -12.57 33.10
N ALA A 150 -4.99 -11.32 33.54
CA ALA A 150 -5.72 -10.26 32.83
C ALA A 150 -5.04 -9.97 31.48
N GLU A 151 -3.72 -9.86 31.45
CA GLU A 151 -2.94 -9.71 30.21
C GLU A 151 -3.07 -10.90 29.29
N TYR A 152 -3.04 -12.13 29.79
CA TYR A 152 -3.30 -13.33 29.00
C TYR A 152 -4.65 -13.26 28.30
N ARG A 153 -5.73 -12.91 29.03
CA ARG A 153 -7.06 -12.78 28.45
C ARG A 153 -7.12 -11.67 27.40
N ARG A 154 -6.48 -10.54 27.66
CA ARG A 154 -6.40 -9.44 26.70
C ARG A 154 -5.75 -9.88 25.38
N PHE A 155 -4.64 -10.58 25.43
CA PHE A 155 -3.96 -11.08 24.22
C PHE A 155 -4.74 -12.22 23.54
N LYS A 156 -5.50 -13.02 24.28
CA LYS A 156 -6.41 -14.00 23.68
C LYS A 156 -7.54 -13.31 22.90
N GLN A 157 -8.11 -12.23 23.44
CA GLN A 157 -9.08 -11.43 22.70
C GLN A 157 -8.47 -10.75 21.46
N ALA A 158 -7.22 -10.29 21.55
CA ALA A 158 -6.50 -9.77 20.39
C ALA A 158 -6.25 -10.84 19.32
N ALA A 159 -6.02 -12.09 19.71
CA ALA A 159 -5.92 -13.20 18.75
C ALA A 159 -7.27 -13.48 18.05
N GLU A 160 -8.38 -13.48 18.79
CA GLU A 160 -9.72 -13.61 18.22
C GLU A 160 -10.05 -12.43 17.27
N GLU A 161 -9.67 -11.21 17.62
CA GLU A 161 -9.78 -10.04 16.73
C GLU A 161 -8.99 -10.22 15.43
N SER A 162 -7.75 -10.71 15.53
CA SER A 162 -6.93 -11.00 14.34
C SER A 162 -7.53 -12.10 13.46
N GLU A 163 -8.17 -13.12 14.05
CA GLU A 163 -8.91 -14.15 13.30
C GLU A 163 -10.11 -13.56 12.54
N GLN A 164 -10.84 -12.62 13.15
CA GLN A 164 -11.93 -11.92 12.46
C GLN A 164 -11.41 -11.02 11.34
N ASN A 165 -10.28 -10.35 11.55
CA ASN A 165 -9.62 -9.55 10.52
C ASN A 165 -9.17 -10.40 9.33
N PHE A 166 -8.65 -11.61 9.59
CA PHE A 166 -8.33 -12.59 8.54
C PHE A 166 -9.59 -12.97 7.73
N ALA A 167 -10.70 -13.28 8.40
CA ALA A 167 -11.95 -13.63 7.74
C ALA A 167 -12.47 -12.46 6.88
N ALA A 168 -12.46 -11.25 7.41
CA ALA A 168 -12.87 -10.06 6.69
C ALA A 168 -11.98 -9.77 5.46
N GLN A 169 -10.66 -9.93 5.58
CA GLN A 169 -9.73 -9.73 4.48
C GLN A 169 -9.91 -10.79 3.38
N ARG A 170 -10.11 -12.03 3.75
CA ARG A 170 -10.43 -13.11 2.81
C ARG A 170 -11.70 -12.80 2.01
N ASP A 171 -12.76 -12.36 2.68
CA ASP A 171 -14.01 -12.01 2.01
C ASP A 171 -13.86 -10.77 1.12
N ARG A 172 -13.04 -9.81 1.53
CA ARG A 172 -12.67 -8.66 0.70
C ARG A 172 -11.92 -9.06 -0.57
N ILE A 173 -10.92 -9.92 -0.45
CA ILE A 173 -10.16 -10.44 -1.59
C ILE A 173 -11.10 -11.16 -2.58
N ARG A 174 -12.04 -11.95 -2.06
CA ARG A 174 -13.06 -12.58 -2.90
C ARG A 174 -13.86 -11.55 -3.68
N LEU A 175 -14.36 -10.52 -3.01
CA LEU A 175 -15.15 -9.46 -3.64
C LEU A 175 -14.32 -8.72 -4.71
N GLU A 176 -13.06 -8.38 -4.44
CA GLU A 176 -12.16 -7.75 -5.40
C GLU A 176 -11.97 -8.57 -6.67
N VAL A 177 -11.88 -9.90 -6.56
CA VAL A 177 -11.78 -10.80 -7.70
C VAL A 177 -13.12 -10.85 -8.46
N GLU A 178 -14.24 -10.97 -7.75
CA GLU A 178 -15.58 -10.97 -8.36
C GLU A 178 -15.85 -9.67 -9.13
N GLU A 179 -15.54 -8.51 -8.53
CA GLU A 179 -15.64 -7.20 -9.19
C GLU A 179 -14.75 -7.10 -10.42
N SER A 180 -13.51 -7.61 -10.33
CA SER A 180 -12.59 -7.63 -11.48
C SER A 180 -13.14 -8.47 -12.65
N PHE A 181 -13.77 -9.59 -12.36
CA PHE A 181 -14.43 -10.43 -13.37
C PHE A 181 -15.62 -9.73 -14.04
N VAL A 182 -16.46 -9.06 -13.24
CA VAL A 182 -17.60 -8.29 -13.77
C VAL A 182 -17.10 -7.15 -14.66
N ASN A 183 -16.10 -6.40 -14.18
CA ASN A 183 -15.51 -5.29 -14.93
C ASN A 183 -14.83 -5.76 -16.22
N LEU A 184 -14.11 -6.89 -16.17
CA LEU A 184 -13.48 -7.46 -17.37
C LEU A 184 -14.53 -7.83 -18.43
N ARG A 185 -15.63 -8.47 -18.02
CA ARG A 185 -16.72 -8.83 -18.93
C ARG A 185 -17.37 -7.58 -19.53
N ALA A 186 -17.64 -6.56 -18.72
CA ALA A 186 -18.18 -5.30 -19.20
C ALA A 186 -17.21 -4.63 -20.19
N ALA A 187 -15.92 -4.55 -19.88
CA ALA A 187 -14.92 -3.95 -20.75
C ALA A 187 -14.79 -4.68 -22.12
N ILE A 188 -14.89 -6.01 -22.14
CA ILE A 188 -14.90 -6.78 -23.41
C ILE A 188 -16.11 -6.41 -24.24
N GLN A 189 -17.29 -6.32 -23.63
CA GLN A 189 -18.52 -5.93 -24.33
C GLN A 189 -18.46 -4.47 -24.78
N ASP A 190 -17.90 -3.58 -23.98
CA ASP A 190 -17.71 -2.18 -24.35
C ASP A 190 -16.78 -2.02 -25.55
N ILE A 191 -15.70 -2.78 -25.66
CA ILE A 191 -14.81 -2.77 -26.84
C ILE A 191 -15.59 -3.15 -28.12
N GLU A 192 -16.43 -4.18 -28.06
CA GLU A 192 -17.24 -4.61 -29.21
C GLU A 192 -18.27 -3.52 -29.61
N THR A 193 -18.96 -2.96 -28.59
CA THR A 193 -19.97 -1.93 -28.81
C THR A 193 -19.35 -0.65 -29.37
N THR A 194 -18.25 -0.18 -28.76
CA THR A 194 -17.54 1.03 -29.19
C THR A 194 -16.93 0.87 -30.59
N SER A 195 -16.39 -0.30 -30.88
CA SER A 195 -15.90 -0.60 -32.24
C SER A 195 -17.02 -0.45 -33.28
N SER A 196 -18.22 -0.93 -32.99
CA SER A 196 -19.39 -0.78 -33.87
C SER A 196 -19.84 0.68 -33.97
N GLU A 197 -19.79 1.42 -32.86
CA GLU A 197 -20.10 2.84 -32.80
C GLU A 197 -19.15 3.67 -33.68
N VAL A 198 -17.84 3.44 -33.59
CA VAL A 198 -16.83 4.10 -34.45
C VAL A 198 -17.09 3.85 -35.92
N ILE A 199 -17.40 2.60 -36.31
CA ILE A 199 -17.70 2.24 -37.71
C ILE A 199 -18.96 3.00 -38.18
N SER A 200 -20.01 3.02 -37.35
CA SER A 200 -21.29 3.68 -37.69
C SER A 200 -21.12 5.21 -37.77
N SER A 201 -20.42 5.81 -36.83
CA SER A 201 -20.16 7.27 -36.78
C SER A 201 -19.30 7.71 -37.97
N ARG A 202 -18.31 6.90 -38.37
CA ARG A 202 -17.48 7.17 -39.55
C ARG A 202 -18.28 7.14 -40.84
N GLU A 203 -19.20 6.18 -40.98
CA GLU A 203 -20.09 6.14 -42.14
C GLU A 203 -21.12 7.26 -42.14
N SER A 204 -21.68 7.63 -40.98
CA SER A 204 -22.56 8.77 -40.83
C SER A 204 -21.88 10.08 -41.24
N LEU A 205 -20.64 10.30 -40.82
CA LEU A 205 -19.84 11.44 -41.26
C LEU A 205 -19.62 11.44 -42.78
N ARG A 206 -19.25 10.32 -43.35
CA ARG A 206 -19.06 10.16 -44.81
C ARG A 206 -20.34 10.52 -45.58
N LEU A 207 -21.48 10.01 -45.13
CA LEU A 207 -22.77 10.28 -45.77
C LEU A 207 -23.19 11.75 -45.64
N SER A 208 -23.02 12.37 -44.48
CA SER A 208 -23.35 13.79 -44.27
C SER A 208 -22.49 14.70 -45.14
N GLN A 209 -21.20 14.40 -45.33
CA GLN A 209 -20.32 15.13 -46.23
C GLN A 209 -20.83 15.05 -47.70
N LEU A 210 -21.24 13.88 -48.19
CA LEU A 210 -21.79 13.70 -49.52
C LEU A 210 -23.11 14.47 -49.71
N ARG A 211 -23.99 14.46 -48.69
CA ARG A 211 -25.27 15.18 -48.71
C ARG A 211 -25.08 16.71 -48.77
N VAL A 212 -24.09 17.23 -48.05
CA VAL A 212 -23.75 18.65 -48.13
C VAL A 212 -23.18 19.00 -49.51
N GLN A 213 -22.28 18.13 -50.07
CA GLN A 213 -21.76 18.33 -51.43
C GLN A 213 -22.87 18.32 -52.49
N ALA A 214 -23.89 17.50 -52.30
CA ALA A 214 -25.07 17.46 -53.17
C ALA A 214 -26.07 18.60 -52.91
N GLY A 215 -25.82 19.50 -51.95
CA GLY A 215 -26.68 20.63 -51.62
C GLY A 215 -27.99 20.24 -50.92
N VAL A 216 -28.11 19.02 -50.36
CA VAL A 216 -29.34 18.52 -49.74
C VAL A 216 -29.30 18.52 -48.21
N SER A 217 -28.18 18.94 -47.62
CA SER A 217 -28.03 19.03 -46.17
C SER A 217 -27.21 20.25 -45.73
N ALA A 218 -27.38 20.71 -44.48
CA ALA A 218 -26.65 21.80 -43.91
C ALA A 218 -25.26 21.37 -43.39
N GLN A 219 -24.29 22.28 -43.43
CA GLN A 219 -22.95 22.07 -42.88
C GLN A 219 -22.94 21.62 -41.42
N ARG A 220 -23.94 22.03 -40.64
CA ARG A 220 -24.13 21.66 -39.26
C ARG A 220 -24.18 20.13 -39.03
N GLU A 221 -24.86 19.40 -39.95
CA GLU A 221 -24.94 17.91 -39.87
C GLU A 221 -23.55 17.28 -39.94
N VAL A 222 -22.64 17.84 -40.75
CA VAL A 222 -21.25 17.35 -40.85
C VAL A 222 -20.49 17.61 -39.54
N VAL A 223 -20.64 18.81 -38.92
CA VAL A 223 -19.99 19.15 -37.66
C VAL A 223 -20.48 18.27 -36.51
N ASP A 224 -21.79 17.99 -36.47
CA ASP A 224 -22.37 17.13 -35.42
C ASP A 224 -21.85 15.66 -35.61
N ASN A 225 -21.88 15.10 -36.81
CA ASN A 225 -21.34 13.76 -37.07
C ASN A 225 -19.82 13.68 -36.88
N GLN A 226 -19.06 14.76 -37.12
CA GLN A 226 -17.62 14.81 -36.81
C GLN A 226 -17.37 14.75 -35.29
N ARG A 227 -18.21 15.41 -34.53
CA ARG A 227 -18.14 15.38 -33.05
C ARG A 227 -18.47 13.98 -32.52
N ASP A 228 -19.51 13.34 -33.08
CA ASP A 228 -19.92 12.00 -32.67
C ASP A 228 -18.81 10.98 -32.96
N LEU A 229 -18.15 11.06 -34.14
CA LEU A 229 -16.98 10.24 -34.42
C LEU A 229 -15.83 10.48 -33.46
N THR A 230 -15.49 11.75 -33.19
CA THR A 230 -14.40 12.10 -32.27
C THR A 230 -14.70 11.65 -30.83
N SER A 231 -15.99 11.60 -30.47
CA SER A 231 -16.41 11.07 -29.17
C SER A 231 -16.35 9.55 -29.08
N ALA A 232 -16.56 8.86 -30.19
CA ALA A 232 -16.50 7.41 -30.28
C ALA A 232 -15.06 6.86 -30.38
N GLU A 233 -14.13 7.62 -30.98
CA GLU A 233 -12.66 7.33 -31.01
C GLU A 233 -11.95 7.60 -29.69
#